data_c73cceaa23ce2c7eed9c4f0a92a1e9b1
#
_entry.id   c73cceaa23ce2c7eed9c4f0a92a1e9b1
#
_cell.length_a   1.000
_cell.length_b   1.000
_cell.length_c   1.000
_cell.angle_alpha   90.00
_cell.angle_beta   90.00
_cell.angle_gamma   90.00
#
_symmetry.space_group_name_H-M   'P 1'
#
loop_
_entity.id
_entity.type
_entity.pdbx_description
1 polymer ?
#
loop_
_entity_poly.entity_id
_entity_poly.type
_entity_poly.pdbx_seq_one_letter_code
_entity_poly.pdbx_strand_id
1 'polypeptide(L)'
;MAKPVRLRQLAATDLQNASEFYRQQGGEQTALAFIDVVERAIRRIGGNPNVGSLRYSYELAIPELRARPLSRFPFIVFYVDAEEIVDVWRILHAHRDIPATLQQST
;
A
#
# COMPACT_ATOMS: atom_id res chain seq x y z
N MET A 1 6.42 -15.91 -12.43
CA MET A 1 6.94 -16.19 -11.08
C MET A 1 6.77 -14.95 -10.21
N ALA A 2 6.32 -15.13 -8.98
CA ALA A 2 6.09 -14.01 -8.08
C ALA A 2 7.41 -13.41 -7.61
N LYS A 3 7.46 -12.08 -7.49
CA LYS A 3 8.59 -11.37 -6.90
C LYS A 3 8.39 -11.22 -5.39
N PRO A 4 9.45 -11.24 -4.60
CA PRO A 4 9.33 -10.87 -3.19
C PRO A 4 8.88 -9.41 -3.07
N VAL A 5 8.07 -9.15 -2.06
CA VAL A 5 7.54 -7.81 -1.77
C VAL A 5 8.16 -7.34 -0.46
N ARG A 6 8.72 -6.13 -0.47
CA ARG A 6 9.30 -5.52 0.72
C ARG A 6 8.56 -4.24 1.07
N LEU A 7 8.19 -4.10 2.32
CA LEU A 7 7.59 -2.86 2.83
C LEU A 7 8.71 -1.97 3.39
N ARG A 8 8.76 -0.72 2.93
CA ARG A 8 9.62 0.28 3.56
C ARG A 8 9.14 0.52 4.98
N GLN A 9 10.01 1.07 5.82
CA GLN A 9 9.69 1.35 7.23
C GLN A 9 8.40 2.16 7.37
N LEU A 10 8.22 3.19 6.55
CA LEU A 10 6.99 4.00 6.60
C LEU A 10 5.75 3.20 6.24
N ALA A 11 5.85 2.29 5.26
CA ALA A 11 4.72 1.42 4.91
C ALA A 11 4.37 0.47 6.04
N ALA A 12 5.39 -0.10 6.72
CA ALA A 12 5.17 -0.96 7.87
C ALA A 12 4.49 -0.20 9.02
N THR A 13 4.92 1.03 9.26
CA THR A 13 4.30 1.91 10.25
C THR A 13 2.86 2.25 9.88
N ASP A 14 2.61 2.55 8.60
CA ASP A 14 1.24 2.79 8.10
C ASP A 14 0.34 1.59 8.40
N LEU A 15 0.82 0.38 8.14
CA LEU A 15 0.07 -0.84 8.38
C LEU A 15 -0.25 -1.02 9.86
N GLN A 16 0.74 -0.79 10.73
CA GLN A 16 0.54 -0.90 12.18
C GLN A 16 -0.50 0.11 12.67
N ASN A 17 -0.38 1.37 12.23
CA ASN A 17 -1.28 2.44 12.67
C ASN A 17 -2.71 2.19 12.19
N ALA A 18 -2.89 1.74 10.96
CA ALA A 18 -4.21 1.43 10.43
C ALA A 18 -4.83 0.24 11.14
N SER A 19 -4.04 -0.81 11.42
CA SER A 19 -4.50 -1.99 12.13
C SER A 19 -4.98 -1.62 13.54
N GLU A 20 -4.23 -0.77 14.22
CA GLU A 20 -4.60 -0.31 15.56
C GLU A 20 -5.87 0.54 15.54
N PHE A 21 -6.01 1.40 14.53
CA PHE A 21 -7.23 2.17 14.34
C PHE A 21 -8.45 1.24 14.23
N TYR A 22 -8.36 0.21 13.39
CA TYR A 22 -9.47 -0.73 13.21
C TYR A 22 -9.72 -1.58 14.44
N ARG A 23 -8.68 -1.91 15.21
CA ARG A 23 -8.84 -2.63 16.47
C ARG A 23 -9.65 -1.82 17.46
N GLN A 24 -9.38 -0.52 17.56
CA GLN A 24 -10.10 0.37 18.45
C GLN A 24 -11.53 0.61 18.00
N GLN A 25 -11.76 0.70 16.68
CA GLN A 25 -13.09 0.98 16.12
C GLN A 25 -13.99 -0.24 16.05
N GLY A 26 -13.46 -1.41 15.76
CA GLY A 26 -14.25 -2.59 15.48
C GLY A 26 -13.76 -3.87 16.16
N GLY A 27 -12.77 -3.78 17.03
CA GLY A 27 -12.23 -4.93 17.75
C GLY A 27 -11.19 -5.72 16.95
N GLU A 28 -10.70 -6.78 17.59
CA GLU A 28 -9.64 -7.62 17.04
C GLU A 28 -10.01 -8.23 15.69
N GLN A 29 -11.26 -8.65 15.54
CA GLN A 29 -11.70 -9.28 14.29
C GLN A 29 -11.59 -8.29 13.10
N THR A 30 -11.95 -7.02 13.33
CA THR A 30 -11.86 -6.01 12.28
C THR A 30 -10.39 -5.74 11.90
N ALA A 31 -9.51 -5.66 12.91
CA ALA A 31 -8.08 -5.50 12.66
C ALA A 31 -7.52 -6.67 11.85
N LEU A 32 -7.87 -7.90 12.21
CA LEU A 32 -7.41 -9.09 11.49
C LEU A 32 -7.96 -9.12 10.05
N ALA A 33 -9.21 -8.70 9.84
CA ALA A 33 -9.79 -8.63 8.51
C ALA A 33 -9.03 -7.62 7.64
N PHE A 34 -8.67 -6.47 8.20
CA PHE A 34 -7.87 -5.47 7.49
C PHE A 34 -6.50 -6.03 7.10
N ILE A 35 -5.79 -6.64 8.06
CA ILE A 35 -4.47 -7.24 7.80
C ILE A 35 -4.57 -8.29 6.70
N ASP A 36 -5.59 -9.14 6.73
CA ASP A 36 -5.80 -10.17 5.72
C ASP A 36 -5.99 -9.57 4.32
N VAL A 37 -6.77 -8.49 4.21
CA VAL A 37 -6.98 -7.80 2.94
C VAL A 37 -5.66 -7.22 2.42
N VAL A 38 -4.85 -6.61 3.31
CA VAL A 38 -3.54 -6.08 2.92
C VAL A 38 -2.63 -7.20 2.44
N GLU A 39 -2.58 -8.32 3.18
CA GLU A 39 -1.73 -9.45 2.80
C GLU A 39 -2.10 -10.02 1.43
N ARG A 40 -3.40 -10.14 1.15
CA ARG A 40 -3.86 -10.61 -0.16
C ARG A 40 -3.47 -9.63 -1.27
N ALA A 41 -3.60 -8.32 -1.01
CA ALA A 41 -3.20 -7.31 -1.99
C ALA A 41 -1.70 -7.40 -2.28
N ILE A 42 -0.88 -7.59 -1.25
CA ILE A 42 0.57 -7.72 -1.40
C ILE A 42 0.90 -8.96 -2.22
N ARG A 43 0.26 -10.10 -1.96
CA ARG A 43 0.48 -11.32 -2.75
C ARG A 43 0.10 -11.12 -4.22
N ARG A 44 -1.02 -10.45 -4.47
CA ARG A 44 -1.46 -10.16 -5.84
C ARG A 44 -0.47 -9.26 -6.56
N ILE A 45 0.01 -8.21 -5.88
CA ILE A 45 1.01 -7.30 -6.45
C ILE A 45 2.30 -8.07 -6.76
N GLY A 46 2.75 -8.95 -5.85
CA GLY A 46 3.94 -9.76 -6.08
C GLY A 46 3.81 -10.70 -7.27
N GLY A 47 2.61 -11.24 -7.49
CA GLY A 47 2.33 -12.13 -8.62
C GLY A 47 2.11 -11.41 -9.94
N ASN A 48 1.66 -10.15 -9.90
CA ASN A 48 1.44 -9.33 -11.07
C ASN A 48 1.68 -7.86 -10.74
N PRO A 49 2.94 -7.40 -10.76
CA PRO A 49 3.25 -6.02 -10.36
C PRO A 49 2.61 -4.95 -11.24
N ASN A 50 2.10 -5.29 -12.42
CA ASN A 50 1.43 -4.33 -13.31
C ASN A 50 -0.02 -4.06 -12.90
N VAL A 51 -0.53 -4.69 -11.86
CA VAL A 51 -1.93 -4.56 -11.45
C VAL A 51 -2.28 -3.16 -10.95
N GLY A 52 -1.32 -2.43 -10.40
CA GLY A 52 -1.54 -1.07 -9.92
C GLY A 52 -1.56 -0.03 -11.03
N SER A 53 -2.26 1.09 -10.79
CA SER A 53 -2.37 2.22 -11.72
C SER A 53 -1.12 3.10 -11.65
N LEU A 54 -0.71 3.65 -12.80
CA LEU A 54 0.37 4.64 -12.89
C LEU A 54 -0.13 6.09 -12.72
N ARG A 55 -1.38 6.28 -12.37
CA ARG A 55 -1.98 7.61 -12.26
C ARG A 55 -1.13 8.58 -11.43
N TYR A 56 -0.71 8.16 -10.23
CA TYR A 56 0.07 9.03 -9.35
C TYR A 56 1.50 9.24 -9.84
N SER A 57 2.03 8.31 -10.62
CA SER A 57 3.34 8.49 -11.26
C SER A 57 3.33 9.73 -12.16
N TYR A 58 2.29 9.87 -12.97
CA TYR A 58 2.15 11.02 -13.86
C TYR A 58 1.87 12.31 -13.10
N GLU A 59 0.94 12.27 -12.16
CA GLU A 59 0.53 13.46 -11.41
C GLU A 59 1.66 14.03 -10.55
N LEU A 60 2.49 13.17 -9.97
CA LEU A 60 3.49 13.57 -8.98
C LEU A 60 4.91 13.56 -9.53
N ALA A 61 5.10 13.18 -10.79
CA ALA A 61 6.41 13.01 -11.40
C ALA A 61 7.32 12.09 -10.58
N ILE A 62 6.74 10.99 -10.06
CA ILE A 62 7.49 9.92 -9.39
C ILE A 62 7.52 8.74 -10.33
N PRO A 63 8.68 8.46 -10.98
CA PRO A 63 8.74 7.44 -12.03
C PRO A 63 8.26 6.08 -11.54
N GLU A 64 7.39 5.46 -12.32
CA GLU A 64 6.92 4.09 -12.14
C GLU A 64 6.17 3.80 -10.85
N LEU A 65 5.76 4.84 -10.11
CA LEU A 65 4.94 4.65 -8.92
C LEU A 65 3.56 4.12 -9.30
N ARG A 66 3.17 3.02 -8.68
CA ARG A 66 1.87 2.41 -8.91
C ARG A 66 1.02 2.49 -7.65
N ALA A 67 -0.29 2.55 -7.83
CA ALA A 67 -1.28 2.62 -6.77
C ALA A 67 -2.32 1.52 -6.94
N ARG A 68 -2.53 0.74 -5.90
CA ARG A 68 -3.54 -0.33 -5.90
C ARG A 68 -4.46 -0.14 -4.70
N PRO A 69 -5.73 0.27 -4.93
CA PRO A 69 -6.70 0.36 -3.83
C PRO A 69 -7.01 -1.01 -3.25
N LEU A 70 -7.21 -1.05 -1.93
CA LEU A 70 -7.67 -2.26 -1.27
C LEU A 70 -9.17 -2.47 -1.51
N SER A 71 -9.62 -3.72 -1.45
CA SER A 71 -11.03 -4.02 -1.35
C SER A 71 -11.49 -3.83 0.10
N ARG A 72 -12.76 -3.47 0.32
CA ARG A 72 -13.43 -3.36 1.64
C ARG A 72 -12.94 -2.21 2.52
N PHE A 73 -11.70 -1.79 2.45
CA PHE A 73 -11.13 -0.76 3.30
C PHE A 73 -10.61 0.40 2.44
N PRO A 74 -10.82 1.66 2.87
CA PRO A 74 -10.47 2.82 2.04
C PRO A 74 -8.98 3.18 2.13
N PHE A 75 -8.12 2.23 1.79
CA PHE A 75 -6.67 2.41 1.77
C PHE A 75 -6.11 2.06 0.40
N ILE A 76 -4.97 2.65 0.08
CA ILE A 76 -4.28 2.45 -1.20
C ILE A 76 -2.84 2.03 -0.90
N VAL A 77 -2.38 0.97 -1.58
CA VAL A 77 -0.98 0.53 -1.51
C VAL A 77 -0.21 1.21 -2.63
N PHE A 78 0.83 1.96 -2.28
CA PHE A 78 1.72 2.63 -3.24
C PHE A 78 3.03 1.88 -3.32
N TYR A 79 3.43 1.50 -4.54
CA TYR A 79 4.63 0.68 -4.73
C TYR A 79 5.30 0.95 -6.06
N VAL A 80 6.57 0.53 -6.16
CA VAL A 80 7.35 0.53 -7.39
C VAL A 80 7.76 -0.90 -7.68
N ASP A 81 7.57 -1.34 -8.92
CA ASP A 81 8.05 -2.63 -9.40
C ASP A 81 9.53 -2.50 -9.75
N ALA A 82 10.40 -2.78 -8.78
CA ALA A 82 11.83 -2.73 -8.98
C ALA A 82 12.34 -4.02 -9.64
N GLU A 83 13.63 -4.08 -9.94
CA GLU A 83 14.18 -5.19 -10.73
C GLU A 83 14.01 -6.54 -10.03
N GLU A 84 14.36 -6.63 -8.76
CA GLU A 84 14.35 -7.91 -8.04
C GLU A 84 13.25 -8.00 -6.99
N ILE A 85 12.67 -6.88 -6.58
CA ILE A 85 11.62 -6.83 -5.56
C ILE A 85 10.51 -5.89 -5.99
N VAL A 86 9.35 -6.05 -5.35
CA VAL A 86 8.33 -5.01 -5.35
C VAL A 86 8.55 -4.18 -4.10
N ASP A 87 8.77 -2.88 -4.28
CA ASP A 87 9.11 -1.95 -3.21
C ASP A 87 7.86 -1.18 -2.79
N VAL A 88 7.26 -1.54 -1.68
CA VAL A 88 6.06 -0.86 -1.17
C VAL A 88 6.48 0.36 -0.36
N TRP A 89 6.09 1.54 -0.83
CA TRP A 89 6.47 2.83 -0.23
C TRP A 89 5.56 3.22 0.92
N ARG A 90 4.24 3.16 0.70
CA ARG A 90 3.24 3.62 1.67
C ARG A 90 1.95 2.81 1.54
N ILE A 91 1.18 2.78 2.63
CA ILE A 91 -0.20 2.28 2.65
C ILE A 91 -1.03 3.40 3.29
N LEU A 92 -1.76 4.15 2.46
CA LEU A 92 -2.39 5.39 2.89
C LEU A 92 -3.90 5.35 2.75
N HIS A 93 -4.60 5.99 3.70
CA HIS A 93 -6.03 6.19 3.61
C HIS A 93 -6.36 7.04 2.37
N ALA A 94 -7.41 6.67 1.65
CA ALA A 94 -7.76 7.30 0.37
C ALA A 94 -8.12 8.80 0.51
N HIS A 95 -8.53 9.24 1.71
CA HIS A 95 -8.86 10.64 1.97
C HIS A 95 -7.71 11.47 2.53
N ARG A 96 -6.53 10.87 2.70
CA ARG A 96 -5.34 11.59 3.13
C ARG A 96 -4.84 12.49 2.00
N ASP A 97 -4.09 13.55 2.36
CA ASP A 97 -3.39 14.36 1.36
C ASP A 97 -2.25 13.53 0.76
N ILE A 98 -2.60 12.75 -0.25
CA ILE A 98 -1.69 11.78 -0.87
C ILE A 98 -0.50 12.47 -1.54
N PRO A 99 -0.67 13.54 -2.34
CA PRO A 99 0.48 14.20 -2.96
C PRO A 99 1.51 14.67 -1.94
N ALA A 100 1.09 15.38 -0.90
CA ALA A 100 2.00 15.87 0.13
C ALA A 100 2.71 14.73 0.84
N THR A 101 1.96 13.68 1.21
CA THR A 101 2.50 12.54 1.94
C THR A 101 3.53 11.78 1.12
N LEU A 102 3.26 11.52 -0.16
CA LEU A 102 4.18 10.80 -1.03
C LEU A 102 5.44 11.60 -1.33
N GLN A 103 5.32 12.91 -1.51
CA GLN A 103 6.49 13.76 -1.75
C GLN A 103 7.43 13.77 -0.54
N GLN A 104 6.90 13.68 0.68
CA GLN A 104 7.69 13.55 1.89
C GLN A 104 8.34 12.17 2.03
N SER A 105 7.86 11.18 1.28
CA SER A 105 8.30 9.80 1.38
C SER A 105 9.41 9.42 0.38
N THR A 106 9.74 10.33 -0.52
CA THR A 106 10.76 10.08 -1.56
C THR A 106 12.19 10.35 -1.09
#